data_cfe390a36911828939cdc340cee984c6
#
_entry.id   cfe390a36911828939cdc340cee984c6
#
_cell.length_a   1.000
_cell.length_b   1.000
_cell.length_c   1.000
_cell.angle_alpha   90.00
_cell.angle_beta   90.00
_cell.angle_gamma   90.00
#
_symmetry.space_group_name_H-M   'P 1'
#
loop_
_entity.id
_entity.type
_entity.pdbx_description
1 polymer ?
#
loop_
_entity_poly.entity_id
_entity_poly.type
_entity_poly.pdbx_seq_one_letter_code
_entity_poly.pdbx_strand_id
1 'polypeptide(L)'
;DTRALVRRLRIRGAMKGVLSCIEMDNKKLVQKAISSSTMAGADLAQLVMPKAMSTWKEGFTNSLVTYLTPTKPTHHVVALDYGMKQNILRCLVQIGCKVTVLPGNCTSQDVLDQNPDGIFLSNGPGDPAAVTYAHKTISELVGKKPIFGICLGHQLIAHACGASTFKLKFGHRGSNQPVLNLSNQKVEITSQNHGFAVGMDTLPKSLEPTHINLNDNTLEGMKHKTLPLMSVQYHPESSAGPHDSSYLFESFRDMMG
;
A
#
# COMPACT_ATOMS: atom_id res chain seq x y z
N ASP A 1 -3.05 16.19 28.83
CA ASP A 1 -2.93 17.33 27.89
C ASP A 1 -2.57 16.83 26.47
N THR A 2 -3.62 16.56 25.69
CA THR A 2 -3.46 16.09 24.31
C THR A 2 -2.82 17.16 23.40
N ARG A 3 -3.03 18.46 23.69
CA ARG A 3 -2.40 19.56 22.95
C ARG A 3 -0.88 19.57 23.13
N ALA A 4 -0.39 19.37 24.36
CA ALA A 4 1.04 19.27 24.62
C ALA A 4 1.67 18.07 23.89
N LEU A 5 0.98 16.91 23.89
CA LEU A 5 1.41 15.74 23.13
C LEU A 5 1.52 16.04 21.63
N VAL A 6 0.49 16.65 21.03
CA VAL A 6 0.49 17.01 19.60
C VAL A 6 1.61 17.99 19.29
N ARG A 7 1.83 19.02 20.11
CA ARG A 7 2.95 19.97 19.92
C ARG A 7 4.30 19.27 19.96
N ARG A 8 4.49 18.32 20.86
CA ARG A 8 5.73 17.55 20.96
C ARG A 8 5.97 16.70 19.71
N LEU A 9 4.95 16.01 19.21
CA LEU A 9 5.01 15.23 17.97
C LEU A 9 5.31 16.11 16.76
N ARG A 10 4.71 17.31 16.66
CA ARG A 10 5.00 18.28 15.58
C ARG A 10 6.47 18.72 15.56
N ILE A 11 7.09 18.85 16.72
CA ILE A 11 8.49 19.30 16.79
C ILE A 11 9.45 18.15 16.51
N ARG A 12 9.21 16.99 17.12
CA ARG A 12 10.16 15.87 17.11
C ARG A 12 9.90 14.82 16.02
N GLY A 13 8.70 14.75 15.49
CA GLY A 13 8.26 13.69 14.58
C GLY A 13 7.66 12.50 15.32
N ALA A 14 7.49 11.39 14.62
CA ALA A 14 7.01 10.13 15.19
C ALA A 14 7.98 9.63 16.27
N MET A 15 7.43 9.24 17.44
CA MET A 15 8.19 8.85 18.61
C MET A 15 7.72 7.50 19.13
N LYS A 16 8.61 6.77 19.81
CA LYS A 16 8.23 5.60 20.60
C LYS A 16 7.42 6.05 21.82
N GLY A 17 6.39 5.29 22.17
CA GLY A 17 5.55 5.57 23.31
C GLY A 17 4.92 4.31 23.87
N VAL A 18 4.50 4.37 25.12
CA VAL A 18 3.73 3.33 25.80
C VAL A 18 2.46 3.94 26.38
N LEU A 19 1.34 3.31 26.13
CA LEU A 19 0.07 3.56 26.80
C LEU A 19 -0.26 2.35 27.66
N SER A 20 -0.58 2.56 28.96
CA SER A 20 -0.91 1.48 29.87
C SER A 20 -2.05 1.90 30.82
N CYS A 21 -2.96 0.96 31.05
CA CYS A 21 -4.00 1.05 32.08
C CYS A 21 -3.73 0.10 33.27
N ILE A 22 -2.62 -0.64 33.24
CA ILE A 22 -2.25 -1.66 34.23
C ILE A 22 -1.00 -1.21 35.00
N GLU A 23 0.09 -0.91 34.29
CA GLU A 23 1.33 -0.40 34.90
C GLU A 23 1.24 1.11 35.04
N MET A 24 1.41 1.60 36.30
CA MET A 24 1.31 3.01 36.63
C MET A 24 2.67 3.64 37.00
N ASP A 25 3.75 2.85 37.03
CA ASP A 25 5.10 3.35 37.27
C ASP A 25 5.67 4.03 36.02
N ASN A 26 5.76 5.36 36.08
CA ASN A 26 6.26 6.17 34.96
C ASN A 26 7.69 5.77 34.52
N LYS A 27 8.58 5.39 35.48
CA LYS A 27 9.97 5.00 35.15
C LYS A 27 9.99 3.69 34.32
N LYS A 28 9.19 2.72 34.74
CA LYS A 28 9.03 1.46 33.99
C LYS A 28 8.44 1.67 32.59
N LEU A 29 7.43 2.53 32.46
CA LEU A 29 6.81 2.86 31.19
C LEU A 29 7.79 3.56 30.25
N VAL A 30 8.56 4.53 30.74
CA VAL A 30 9.61 5.21 29.96
C VAL A 30 10.68 4.20 29.51
N GLN A 31 11.15 3.34 30.42
CA GLN A 31 12.12 2.30 30.07
C GLN A 31 11.58 1.34 29.01
N LYS A 32 10.32 0.94 29.11
CA LYS A 32 9.65 0.11 28.11
C LYS A 32 9.54 0.79 26.74
N ALA A 33 9.25 2.10 26.71
CA ALA A 33 9.24 2.88 25.48
C ALA A 33 10.64 2.96 24.85
N ILE A 34 11.68 3.21 25.63
CA ILE A 34 13.07 3.29 25.16
C ILE A 34 13.54 1.95 24.58
N SER A 35 13.26 0.84 25.28
CA SER A 35 13.68 -0.51 24.87
C SER A 35 12.85 -1.11 23.73
N SER A 36 11.72 -0.50 23.34
CA SER A 36 10.93 -1.00 22.21
C SER A 36 11.71 -0.90 20.89
N SER A 37 11.49 -1.84 19.97
CA SER A 37 12.10 -1.83 18.65
C SER A 37 11.69 -0.61 17.83
N THR A 38 12.51 -0.23 16.85
CA THR A 38 12.16 0.79 15.86
C THR A 38 11.41 0.13 14.70
N MET A 39 10.60 0.92 13.97
CA MET A 39 9.99 0.45 12.73
C MET A 39 11.01 0.37 11.59
N ALA A 40 12.04 1.23 11.60
CA ALA A 40 13.10 1.18 10.60
C ALA A 40 13.90 -0.13 10.72
N GLY A 41 14.09 -0.81 9.61
CA GLY A 41 14.73 -2.13 9.51
C GLY A 41 13.85 -3.30 9.96
N ALA A 42 12.58 -3.08 10.32
CA ALA A 42 11.68 -4.13 10.79
C ALA A 42 10.77 -4.65 9.67
N ASP A 43 10.91 -5.93 9.33
CA ASP A 43 9.93 -6.64 8.49
C ASP A 43 8.74 -7.07 9.34
N LEU A 44 7.74 -6.20 9.40
CA LEU A 44 6.49 -6.49 10.12
C LEU A 44 5.46 -7.20 9.23
N ALA A 45 5.67 -7.23 7.91
CA ALA A 45 4.78 -7.93 7.00
C ALA A 45 4.75 -9.44 7.29
N GLN A 46 5.90 -10.05 7.61
CA GLN A 46 5.98 -11.47 7.98
C GLN A 46 5.11 -11.85 9.19
N LEU A 47 4.81 -10.90 10.08
CA LEU A 47 4.01 -11.16 11.28
C LEU A 47 2.50 -11.21 11.01
N VAL A 48 2.05 -10.63 9.89
CA VAL A 48 0.63 -10.42 9.60
C VAL A 48 0.16 -11.06 8.30
N MET A 49 1.08 -11.48 7.41
CA MET A 49 0.71 -12.15 6.17
C MET A 49 0.06 -13.51 6.42
N PRO A 50 -0.85 -13.98 5.55
CA PRO A 50 -1.44 -15.30 5.66
C PRO A 50 -0.37 -16.39 5.49
N LYS A 51 -0.65 -17.57 6.05
CA LYS A 51 0.25 -18.75 5.96
C LYS A 51 -0.04 -19.64 4.75
N ALA A 52 -1.19 -19.45 4.11
CA ALA A 52 -1.65 -20.30 3.00
C ALA A 52 -2.44 -19.49 1.97
N MET A 53 -2.48 -20.02 0.77
CA MET A 53 -3.32 -19.51 -0.31
C MET A 53 -4.80 -19.59 0.06
N SER A 54 -5.57 -18.58 -0.38
CA SER A 54 -7.03 -18.56 -0.26
C SER A 54 -7.68 -17.89 -1.47
N THR A 55 -9.00 -18.02 -1.57
CA THR A 55 -9.79 -17.33 -2.59
C THR A 55 -10.76 -16.37 -1.92
N TRP A 56 -10.81 -15.14 -2.41
CA TRP A 56 -11.75 -14.12 -1.92
C TRP A 56 -12.93 -13.96 -2.88
N LYS A 57 -14.15 -13.94 -2.32
CA LYS A 57 -15.40 -13.86 -3.12
C LYS A 57 -16.32 -12.71 -2.70
N GLU A 58 -16.03 -12.06 -1.58
CA GLU A 58 -16.90 -11.03 -1.00
C GLU A 58 -16.69 -9.69 -1.74
N GLY A 59 -17.77 -9.13 -2.28
CA GLY A 59 -17.84 -7.76 -2.79
C GLY A 59 -18.43 -6.80 -1.75
N PHE A 60 -18.83 -5.61 -2.19
CA PHE A 60 -19.53 -4.67 -1.32
C PHE A 60 -20.97 -5.16 -1.04
N THR A 61 -21.31 -5.28 0.23
CA THR A 61 -22.62 -5.77 0.67
C THR A 61 -23.61 -4.65 1.01
N ASN A 62 -23.20 -3.39 1.08
CA ASN A 62 -24.03 -2.26 1.50
C ASN A 62 -24.43 -1.36 0.33
N SER A 63 -25.73 -1.24 0.14
CA SER A 63 -26.47 -0.61 -0.95
C SER A 63 -26.43 0.93 -1.02
N LEU A 64 -25.62 1.61 -0.27
CA LEU A 64 -25.44 3.07 -0.40
C LEU A 64 -24.60 3.47 -1.61
N VAL A 65 -23.84 2.52 -2.17
CA VAL A 65 -23.14 2.67 -3.45
C VAL A 65 -23.62 1.52 -4.32
N THR A 66 -24.48 1.82 -5.29
CA THR A 66 -25.03 0.85 -6.23
C THR A 66 -23.98 0.40 -7.24
N TYR A 67 -23.03 -0.40 -6.81
CA TYR A 67 -22.19 -1.14 -7.74
C TYR A 67 -22.85 -2.47 -8.03
N LEU A 68 -23.18 -2.72 -9.27
CA LEU A 68 -23.60 -4.03 -9.74
C LEU A 68 -22.38 -4.95 -9.63
N THR A 69 -22.37 -5.85 -8.65
CA THR A 69 -21.34 -6.89 -8.60
C THR A 69 -21.48 -7.73 -9.87
N PRO A 70 -20.43 -7.85 -10.69
CA PRO A 70 -20.52 -8.66 -11.89
C PRO A 70 -20.92 -10.09 -11.53
N THR A 71 -21.91 -10.63 -12.23
CA THR A 71 -22.40 -12.00 -12.00
C THR A 71 -21.39 -13.07 -12.41
N LYS A 72 -20.44 -12.70 -13.28
CA LYS A 72 -19.36 -13.57 -13.76
C LYS A 72 -18.04 -12.79 -13.80
N PRO A 73 -16.99 -13.26 -13.11
CA PRO A 73 -15.66 -12.65 -13.20
C PRO A 73 -15.11 -12.71 -14.63
N THR A 74 -14.50 -11.61 -15.07
CA THR A 74 -13.88 -11.50 -16.41
C THR A 74 -12.36 -11.67 -16.35
N HIS A 75 -11.74 -11.37 -15.21
CA HIS A 75 -10.30 -11.42 -15.02
C HIS A 75 -9.94 -12.18 -13.75
N HIS A 76 -8.75 -12.78 -13.73
CA HIS A 76 -8.18 -13.43 -12.57
C HIS A 76 -7.02 -12.60 -12.01
N VAL A 77 -7.15 -12.11 -10.79
CA VAL A 77 -6.10 -11.37 -10.08
C VAL A 77 -5.50 -12.24 -8.98
N VAL A 78 -4.17 -12.33 -8.98
CA VAL A 78 -3.42 -12.87 -7.86
C VAL A 78 -2.94 -11.72 -6.98
N ALA A 79 -3.40 -11.69 -5.73
CA ALA A 79 -3.07 -10.66 -4.75
C ALA A 79 -2.05 -11.19 -3.75
N LEU A 80 -0.87 -10.54 -3.69
CA LEU A 80 0.15 -10.82 -2.69
C LEU A 80 -0.16 -10.05 -1.42
N ASP A 81 -0.37 -10.77 -0.33
CA ASP A 81 -0.82 -10.22 0.95
C ASP A 81 0.36 -10.00 1.90
N TYR A 82 0.68 -8.74 2.14
CA TYR A 82 1.67 -8.26 3.11
C TYR A 82 1.04 -7.72 4.40
N GLY A 83 -0.24 -7.97 4.63
CA GLY A 83 -1.08 -7.40 5.69
C GLY A 83 -2.22 -6.57 5.09
N MET A 84 -2.95 -7.19 4.18
CA MET A 84 -3.92 -6.56 3.28
C MET A 84 -5.18 -6.10 4.00
N LYS A 85 -5.60 -4.89 3.72
CA LYS A 85 -6.91 -4.38 4.09
C LYS A 85 -7.99 -5.04 3.21
N GLN A 86 -8.94 -5.72 3.84
CA GLN A 86 -9.96 -6.51 3.13
C GLN A 86 -10.77 -5.70 2.11
N ASN A 87 -10.91 -4.37 2.33
CA ASN A 87 -11.64 -3.54 1.38
C ASN A 87 -10.99 -3.48 -0.01
N ILE A 88 -9.68 -3.70 -0.10
CA ILE A 88 -8.97 -3.84 -1.38
C ILE A 88 -9.52 -5.05 -2.15
N LEU A 89 -9.67 -6.19 -1.47
CA LEU A 89 -10.21 -7.42 -2.08
C LEU A 89 -11.65 -7.21 -2.55
N ARG A 90 -12.46 -6.48 -1.76
CA ARG A 90 -13.83 -6.11 -2.15
C ARG A 90 -13.85 -5.23 -3.40
N CYS A 91 -12.94 -4.25 -3.49
CA CYS A 91 -12.80 -3.41 -4.69
C CYS A 91 -12.44 -4.25 -5.92
N LEU A 92 -11.50 -5.20 -5.81
CA LEU A 92 -11.12 -6.08 -6.93
C LEU A 92 -12.30 -6.95 -7.39
N VAL A 93 -13.06 -7.55 -6.46
CA VAL A 93 -14.27 -8.31 -6.80
C VAL A 93 -15.31 -7.40 -7.45
N GLN A 94 -15.47 -6.17 -6.96
CA GLN A 94 -16.47 -5.21 -7.47
C GLN A 94 -16.21 -4.83 -8.93
N ILE A 95 -14.96 -4.74 -9.35
CA ILE A 95 -14.59 -4.47 -10.76
C ILE A 95 -14.61 -5.72 -11.65
N GLY A 96 -15.08 -6.87 -11.14
CA GLY A 96 -15.25 -8.11 -11.91
C GLY A 96 -14.06 -9.05 -11.88
N CYS A 97 -13.22 -8.99 -10.86
CA CYS A 97 -12.10 -9.91 -10.73
C CYS A 97 -12.45 -11.13 -9.86
N LYS A 98 -12.02 -12.32 -10.29
CA LYS A 98 -11.77 -13.47 -9.42
C LYS A 98 -10.47 -13.20 -8.67
N VAL A 99 -10.44 -13.34 -7.35
CA VAL A 99 -9.25 -13.00 -6.57
C VAL A 99 -8.70 -14.24 -5.85
N THR A 100 -7.44 -14.57 -6.14
CA THR A 100 -6.63 -15.53 -5.38
C THR A 100 -5.64 -14.76 -4.53
N VAL A 101 -5.62 -15.03 -3.23
CA VAL A 101 -4.71 -14.39 -2.27
C VAL A 101 -3.56 -15.35 -1.97
N LEU A 102 -2.32 -14.91 -2.16
CA LEU A 102 -1.10 -15.62 -1.79
C LEU A 102 -0.38 -14.90 -0.65
N PRO A 103 0.37 -15.63 0.19
CA PRO A 103 1.31 -15.01 1.12
C PRO A 103 2.32 -14.12 0.38
N GLY A 104 2.66 -12.96 0.96
CA GLY A 104 3.60 -12.01 0.34
C GLY A 104 5.03 -12.54 0.17
N ASN A 105 5.38 -13.65 0.80
CA ASN A 105 6.68 -14.31 0.67
C ASN A 105 6.71 -15.48 -0.33
N CYS A 106 5.66 -15.63 -1.16
CA CYS A 106 5.65 -16.62 -2.24
C CYS A 106 6.67 -16.28 -3.34
N THR A 107 7.04 -17.28 -4.14
CA THR A 107 7.92 -17.08 -5.29
C THR A 107 7.17 -16.52 -6.50
N SER A 108 7.90 -15.96 -7.47
CA SER A 108 7.33 -15.54 -8.75
C SER A 108 6.66 -16.70 -9.51
N GLN A 109 7.20 -17.91 -9.39
CA GLN A 109 6.63 -19.10 -9.99
C GLN A 109 5.28 -19.47 -9.36
N ASP A 110 5.15 -19.40 -8.02
CA ASP A 110 3.88 -19.67 -7.31
C ASP A 110 2.77 -18.73 -7.81
N VAL A 111 3.13 -17.46 -8.12
CA VAL A 111 2.20 -16.47 -8.69
C VAL A 111 1.80 -16.84 -10.11
N LEU A 112 2.77 -17.15 -10.97
CA LEU A 112 2.53 -17.45 -12.38
C LEU A 112 1.80 -18.78 -12.59
N ASP A 113 1.99 -19.76 -11.71
CA ASP A 113 1.28 -21.05 -11.73
C ASP A 113 -0.23 -20.89 -11.50
N GLN A 114 -0.66 -19.79 -10.88
CA GLN A 114 -2.08 -19.45 -10.79
C GLN A 114 -2.68 -18.94 -12.10
N ASN A 115 -1.85 -18.74 -13.14
CA ASN A 115 -2.24 -18.17 -14.43
C ASN A 115 -3.08 -16.88 -14.31
N PRO A 116 -2.57 -15.83 -13.64
CA PRO A 116 -3.30 -14.58 -13.45
C PRO A 116 -3.38 -13.75 -14.73
N ASP A 117 -4.42 -12.93 -14.86
CA ASP A 117 -4.48 -11.83 -15.82
C ASP A 117 -3.75 -10.59 -15.29
N GLY A 118 -3.78 -10.37 -13.96
CA GLY A 118 -3.08 -9.29 -13.28
C GLY A 118 -2.59 -9.67 -11.88
N ILE A 119 -1.60 -8.94 -11.40
CA ILE A 119 -0.97 -9.14 -10.09
C ILE A 119 -1.23 -7.89 -9.23
N PHE A 120 -1.68 -8.12 -8.01
CA PHE A 120 -1.91 -7.04 -7.06
C PHE A 120 -0.96 -7.16 -5.87
N LEU A 121 -0.32 -6.04 -5.47
CA LEU A 121 0.57 -5.97 -4.31
C LEU A 121 -0.08 -5.13 -3.22
N SER A 122 -0.36 -5.75 -2.08
CA SER A 122 -1.15 -5.12 -1.03
C SER A 122 -0.38 -4.07 -0.23
N ASN A 123 -1.14 -3.30 0.54
CA ASN A 123 -0.61 -2.58 1.69
C ASN A 123 -0.07 -3.54 2.75
N GLY A 124 0.68 -3.01 3.72
CA GLY A 124 1.21 -3.76 4.85
C GLY A 124 2.01 -2.88 5.80
N PRO A 125 2.40 -3.40 6.98
CA PRO A 125 3.20 -2.69 7.95
C PRO A 125 4.72 -2.89 7.74
N GLY A 126 5.52 -2.05 8.38
CA GLY A 126 6.96 -2.21 8.48
C GLY A 126 7.76 -1.29 7.59
N ASP A 127 9.04 -1.62 7.46
CA ASP A 127 9.99 -0.92 6.60
C ASP A 127 10.06 -1.65 5.25
N PRO A 128 9.70 -1.01 4.13
CA PRO A 128 9.77 -1.65 2.83
C PRO A 128 11.18 -2.16 2.47
N ALA A 129 12.24 -1.50 2.92
CA ALA A 129 13.62 -1.92 2.66
C ALA A 129 13.98 -3.26 3.33
N ALA A 130 13.27 -3.66 4.39
CA ALA A 130 13.48 -4.94 5.08
C ALA A 130 12.81 -6.13 4.38
N VAL A 131 11.85 -5.90 3.47
CA VAL A 131 11.05 -6.95 2.80
C VAL A 131 11.75 -7.44 1.53
N THR A 132 13.00 -7.86 1.64
CA THR A 132 13.90 -8.15 0.50
C THR A 132 13.43 -9.31 -0.39
N TYR A 133 12.77 -10.31 0.17
CA TYR A 133 12.17 -11.42 -0.59
C TYR A 133 11.14 -10.92 -1.60
N ALA A 134 10.33 -9.91 -1.21
CA ALA A 134 9.34 -9.34 -2.11
C ALA A 134 9.98 -8.55 -3.26
N HIS A 135 11.08 -7.83 -3.01
CA HIS A 135 11.82 -7.11 -4.06
C HIS A 135 12.25 -8.06 -5.17
N LYS A 136 12.80 -9.24 -4.81
CA LYS A 136 13.20 -10.27 -5.77
C LYS A 136 12.00 -10.80 -6.56
N THR A 137 10.97 -11.27 -5.86
CA THR A 137 9.75 -11.81 -6.49
C THR A 137 9.12 -10.79 -7.45
N ILE A 138 8.98 -9.53 -7.03
CA ILE A 138 8.38 -8.48 -7.85
C ILE A 138 9.25 -8.18 -9.08
N SER A 139 10.58 -8.09 -8.94
CA SER A 139 11.48 -7.84 -10.07
C SER A 139 11.39 -8.92 -11.15
N GLU A 140 11.17 -10.18 -10.76
CA GLU A 140 10.96 -11.31 -11.68
C GLU A 140 9.58 -11.28 -12.36
N LEU A 141 8.57 -10.62 -11.74
CA LEU A 141 7.20 -10.50 -12.26
C LEU A 141 6.99 -9.28 -13.16
N VAL A 142 7.83 -8.24 -13.03
CA VAL A 142 7.74 -7.03 -13.86
C VAL A 142 7.83 -7.39 -15.35
N GLY A 143 6.85 -6.95 -16.13
CA GLY A 143 6.74 -7.24 -17.57
C GLY A 143 6.14 -8.60 -17.93
N LYS A 144 5.82 -9.45 -16.96
CA LYS A 144 5.13 -10.73 -17.19
C LYS A 144 3.61 -10.57 -17.24
N LYS A 145 3.07 -9.78 -16.34
CA LYS A 145 1.64 -9.50 -16.20
C LYS A 145 1.45 -8.04 -15.75
N PRO A 146 0.28 -7.44 -15.95
CA PRO A 146 -0.07 -6.16 -15.33
C PRO A 146 0.07 -6.19 -13.81
N ILE A 147 0.68 -5.15 -13.22
CA ILE A 147 0.91 -5.05 -11.78
C ILE A 147 0.31 -3.76 -11.24
N PHE A 148 -0.45 -3.86 -10.15
CA PHE A 148 -0.89 -2.70 -9.37
C PHE A 148 -0.49 -2.86 -7.90
N GLY A 149 0.13 -1.83 -7.30
CA GLY A 149 0.56 -1.82 -5.91
C GLY A 149 0.00 -0.65 -5.10
N ILE A 150 -0.41 -0.91 -3.86
CA ILE A 150 -0.95 0.08 -2.92
C ILE A 150 -0.08 0.16 -1.66
N CYS A 151 0.29 1.37 -1.26
CA CYS A 151 1.01 1.72 -0.04
C CYS A 151 2.33 0.94 0.10
N LEU A 152 2.41 -0.12 0.91
CA LEU A 152 3.61 -0.96 0.95
C LEU A 152 3.91 -1.56 -0.44
N GLY A 153 2.90 -2.02 -1.18
CA GLY A 153 3.07 -2.54 -2.54
C GLY A 153 3.70 -1.53 -3.50
N HIS A 154 3.35 -0.23 -3.39
CA HIS A 154 3.99 0.85 -4.14
C HIS A 154 5.49 0.96 -3.80
N GLN A 155 5.82 0.92 -2.51
CA GLN A 155 7.20 1.01 -2.04
C GLN A 155 8.03 -0.22 -2.46
N LEU A 156 7.44 -1.41 -2.41
CA LEU A 156 8.10 -2.66 -2.85
C LEU A 156 8.36 -2.66 -4.37
N ILE A 157 7.43 -2.14 -5.18
CA ILE A 157 7.65 -1.93 -6.62
C ILE A 157 8.83 -0.99 -6.85
N ALA A 158 8.89 0.11 -6.11
CA ALA A 158 9.99 1.06 -6.22
C ALA A 158 11.34 0.38 -5.96
N HIS A 159 11.47 -0.39 -4.87
CA HIS A 159 12.68 -1.16 -4.59
C HIS A 159 12.99 -2.20 -5.66
N ALA A 160 12.00 -2.96 -6.12
CA ALA A 160 12.16 -3.97 -7.17
C ALA A 160 12.66 -3.38 -8.50
N CYS A 161 12.32 -2.11 -8.77
CA CYS A 161 12.77 -1.36 -9.94
C CYS A 161 14.07 -0.58 -9.71
N GLY A 162 14.68 -0.64 -8.51
CA GLY A 162 15.96 -0.01 -8.21
C GLY A 162 15.88 1.39 -7.59
N ALA A 163 14.70 1.86 -7.20
CA ALA A 163 14.53 3.07 -6.39
C ALA A 163 14.74 2.76 -4.89
N SER A 164 14.77 3.79 -4.06
CA SER A 164 14.89 3.67 -2.61
C SER A 164 13.74 4.37 -1.88
N THR A 165 13.55 4.01 -0.62
CA THR A 165 12.59 4.65 0.28
C THR A 165 13.29 5.33 1.45
N PHE A 166 12.63 6.30 2.03
CA PHE A 166 13.11 7.00 3.22
C PHE A 166 12.02 7.16 4.27
N LYS A 167 12.44 7.29 5.53
CA LYS A 167 11.55 7.50 6.65
C LYS A 167 11.09 8.95 6.70
N LEU A 168 9.79 9.19 6.61
CA LEU A 168 9.20 10.51 6.85
C LEU A 168 9.30 10.90 8.33
N LYS A 169 9.47 12.18 8.60
CA LYS A 169 9.51 12.72 9.97
C LYS A 169 8.22 12.42 10.73
N PHE A 170 7.07 12.59 10.09
CA PHE A 170 5.75 12.38 10.68
C PHE A 170 5.04 11.17 10.08
N GLY A 171 5.23 10.94 8.79
CA GLY A 171 4.36 10.12 7.95
C GLY A 171 3.07 10.85 7.57
N HIS A 172 2.35 10.33 6.60
CA HIS A 172 1.03 10.82 6.22
C HIS A 172 -0.04 9.96 6.87
N ARG A 173 -0.95 10.61 7.61
CA ARG A 173 -2.06 9.93 8.32
C ARG A 173 -3.31 10.78 8.26
N GLY A 174 -4.42 10.13 7.90
CA GLY A 174 -5.73 10.78 7.80
C GLY A 174 -6.35 10.61 6.42
N SER A 175 -7.61 11.04 6.32
CA SER A 175 -8.42 10.91 5.12
C SER A 175 -8.65 12.25 4.40
N ASN A 176 -7.69 13.16 4.53
CA ASN A 176 -7.78 14.54 4.04
C ASN A 176 -6.47 15.01 3.40
N GLN A 177 -5.71 14.10 2.82
CA GLN A 177 -4.43 14.41 2.19
C GLN A 177 -4.65 14.78 0.71
N PRO A 178 -4.32 16.03 0.30
CA PRO A 178 -4.49 16.44 -1.08
C PRO A 178 -3.33 15.93 -1.95
N VAL A 179 -3.67 15.27 -3.03
CA VAL A 179 -2.73 14.70 -4.00
C VAL A 179 -3.04 15.24 -5.39
N LEU A 180 -2.04 15.73 -6.10
CA LEU A 180 -2.16 16.16 -7.48
C LEU A 180 -1.94 14.98 -8.42
N ASN A 181 -2.93 14.69 -9.25
CA ASN A 181 -2.79 13.79 -10.38
C ASN A 181 -2.13 14.54 -11.55
N LEU A 182 -0.92 14.13 -11.90
CA LEU A 182 -0.11 14.81 -12.93
C LEU A 182 -0.66 14.64 -14.35
N SER A 183 -1.45 13.59 -14.60
CA SER A 183 -1.98 13.31 -15.93
C SER A 183 -3.14 14.24 -16.34
N ASN A 184 -3.98 14.61 -15.39
CA ASN A 184 -5.19 15.41 -15.63
C ASN A 184 -5.22 16.72 -14.82
N GLN A 185 -4.19 17.00 -14.01
CA GLN A 185 -4.03 18.19 -13.17
C GLN A 185 -5.16 18.38 -12.13
N LYS A 186 -5.86 17.32 -11.77
CA LYS A 186 -6.89 17.33 -10.73
C LYS A 186 -6.29 17.04 -9.37
N VAL A 187 -6.85 17.66 -8.35
CA VAL A 187 -6.56 17.37 -6.95
C VAL A 187 -7.53 16.30 -6.45
N GLU A 188 -7.00 15.23 -5.92
CA GLU A 188 -7.73 14.14 -5.27
C GLU A 188 -7.52 14.23 -3.77
N ILE A 189 -8.58 14.08 -2.99
CA ILE A 189 -8.45 13.96 -1.54
C ILE A 189 -8.31 12.47 -1.20
N THR A 190 -7.24 12.13 -0.49
CA THR A 190 -6.84 10.74 -0.30
C THR A 190 -6.78 10.33 1.17
N SER A 191 -6.98 9.03 1.41
CA SER A 191 -6.76 8.40 2.71
C SER A 191 -5.33 7.85 2.76
N GLN A 192 -4.58 8.20 3.80
CA GLN A 192 -3.18 7.81 3.95
C GLN A 192 -2.86 7.30 5.35
N ASN A 193 -1.99 6.31 5.44
CA ASN A 193 -1.43 5.80 6.69
C ASN A 193 -0.08 5.13 6.44
N HIS A 194 0.96 5.93 6.23
CA HIS A 194 2.31 5.41 6.01
C HIS A 194 3.38 6.28 6.67
N GLY A 195 4.53 5.68 6.95
CA GLY A 195 5.66 6.34 7.59
C GLY A 195 6.91 6.40 6.72
N PHE A 196 6.88 5.77 5.55
CA PHE A 196 7.96 5.78 4.55
C PHE A 196 7.40 6.32 3.24
N ALA A 197 8.28 6.90 2.42
CA ALA A 197 7.96 7.36 1.07
C ALA A 197 9.06 6.94 0.10
N VAL A 198 8.73 6.85 -1.18
CA VAL A 198 9.71 6.62 -2.25
C VAL A 198 10.47 7.91 -2.55
N GLY A 199 11.81 7.83 -2.61
CA GLY A 199 12.66 8.94 -3.01
C GLY A 199 12.49 9.26 -4.49
N MET A 200 11.91 10.41 -4.80
CA MET A 200 11.66 10.82 -6.19
C MET A 200 12.95 10.96 -7.00
N ASP A 201 14.01 11.40 -6.36
CA ASP A 201 15.37 11.55 -6.92
C ASP A 201 16.06 10.21 -7.21
N THR A 202 15.53 9.11 -6.64
CA THR A 202 16.05 7.75 -6.84
C THR A 202 15.29 6.97 -7.92
N LEU A 203 14.23 7.53 -8.50
CA LEU A 203 13.44 6.84 -9.51
C LEU A 203 14.29 6.51 -10.75
N PRO A 204 14.32 5.26 -11.20
CA PRO A 204 14.97 4.90 -12.45
C PRO A 204 14.24 5.53 -13.64
N LYS A 205 14.95 5.72 -14.75
CA LYS A 205 14.42 6.35 -15.98
C LYS A 205 13.22 5.60 -16.58
N SER A 206 13.02 4.33 -16.24
CA SER A 206 11.90 3.49 -16.66
C SER A 206 10.59 3.83 -15.96
N LEU A 207 10.64 4.44 -14.78
CA LEU A 207 9.47 4.87 -14.02
C LEU A 207 9.22 6.37 -14.22
N GLU A 208 7.98 6.78 -14.10
CA GLU A 208 7.58 8.19 -14.07
C GLU A 208 6.56 8.46 -12.96
N PRO A 209 6.64 9.62 -12.28
CA PRO A 209 5.67 10.04 -11.31
C PRO A 209 4.29 10.24 -11.95
N THR A 210 3.23 9.85 -11.24
CA THR A 210 1.83 10.07 -11.65
C THR A 210 1.06 10.93 -10.66
N HIS A 211 1.46 10.90 -9.39
CA HIS A 211 0.77 11.61 -8.31
C HIS A 211 1.79 12.20 -7.33
N ILE A 212 1.50 13.40 -6.83
CA ILE A 212 2.37 14.16 -5.91
C ILE A 212 1.54 14.71 -4.75
N ASN A 213 2.03 14.59 -3.53
CA ASN A 213 1.42 15.20 -2.35
C ASN A 213 1.57 16.73 -2.39
N LEU A 214 0.49 17.44 -2.21
CA LEU A 214 0.51 18.91 -2.24
C LEU A 214 1.00 19.56 -0.93
N ASN A 215 1.15 18.79 0.15
CA ASN A 215 1.65 19.34 1.41
C ASN A 215 3.18 19.39 1.48
N ASP A 216 3.87 18.41 0.87
CA ASP A 216 5.31 18.27 1.02
C ASP A 216 6.04 17.78 -0.25
N ASN A 217 5.33 17.68 -1.37
CA ASN A 217 5.83 17.26 -2.68
C ASN A 217 6.42 15.85 -2.71
N THR A 218 6.04 14.97 -1.80
CA THR A 218 6.44 13.55 -1.85
C THR A 218 5.73 12.83 -2.99
N LEU A 219 6.38 11.75 -3.48
CA LEU A 219 5.82 10.90 -4.51
C LEU A 219 4.64 10.09 -3.95
N GLU A 220 3.50 10.20 -4.60
CA GLU A 220 2.26 9.53 -4.20
C GLU A 220 1.76 8.51 -5.23
N GLY A 221 2.37 8.45 -6.39
CA GLY A 221 2.09 7.44 -7.40
C GLY A 221 3.12 7.43 -8.51
N MET A 222 3.32 6.26 -9.09
CA MET A 222 4.22 6.05 -10.23
C MET A 222 3.67 4.98 -11.16
N LYS A 223 4.14 5.01 -12.41
CA LYS A 223 3.92 3.97 -13.41
C LYS A 223 5.18 3.68 -14.20
N HIS A 224 5.25 2.53 -14.82
CA HIS A 224 6.31 2.24 -15.77
C HIS A 224 5.95 2.82 -17.15
N LYS A 225 6.94 3.37 -17.86
CA LYS A 225 6.71 4.08 -19.14
C LYS A 225 6.22 3.19 -20.27
N THR A 226 6.56 1.92 -20.24
CA THR A 226 6.30 0.97 -21.36
C THR A 226 5.65 -0.33 -20.91
N LEU A 227 5.77 -0.73 -19.66
CA LEU A 227 5.18 -1.97 -19.13
C LEU A 227 3.89 -1.66 -18.37
N PRO A 228 2.92 -2.60 -18.31
CA PRO A 228 1.68 -2.42 -17.58
C PRO A 228 1.91 -2.54 -16.05
N LEU A 229 2.47 -1.49 -15.46
CA LEU A 229 2.77 -1.40 -14.04
C LEU A 229 2.41 -0.01 -13.53
N MET A 230 1.59 0.04 -12.48
CA MET A 230 1.21 1.26 -11.77
C MET A 230 1.16 1.04 -10.28
N SER A 231 1.29 2.12 -9.50
CA SER A 231 1.16 2.04 -8.05
C SER A 231 0.87 3.39 -7.43
N VAL A 232 0.24 3.38 -6.24
CA VAL A 232 -0.04 4.57 -5.44
C VAL A 232 0.33 4.37 -3.98
N GLN A 233 0.78 5.44 -3.33
CA GLN A 233 1.20 5.43 -1.93
C GLN A 233 0.02 5.48 -0.97
N TYR A 234 -1.07 6.11 -1.37
CA TYR A 234 -2.31 6.26 -0.61
C TYR A 234 -3.27 5.07 -0.80
N HIS A 235 -4.43 5.12 -0.14
CA HIS A 235 -5.42 4.05 -0.08
C HIS A 235 -6.68 4.37 -0.92
N PRO A 236 -6.72 4.02 -2.22
CA PRO A 236 -7.87 4.28 -3.10
C PRO A 236 -9.10 3.46 -2.73
N GLU A 237 -8.93 2.38 -1.96
CA GLU A 237 -10.02 1.55 -1.43
C GLU A 237 -10.80 2.23 -0.31
N SER A 238 -10.31 3.37 0.21
CA SER A 238 -10.94 4.14 1.29
C SER A 238 -11.28 3.30 2.55
N SER A 239 -12.44 3.44 3.15
CA SER A 239 -12.93 2.76 4.35
C SER A 239 -11.97 2.80 5.55
N ALA A 240 -11.83 3.99 6.15
CA ALA A 240 -12.56 5.25 5.89
C ALA A 240 -11.87 6.11 4.84
N GLY A 241 -12.61 7.09 4.31
CA GLY A 241 -12.07 8.16 3.51
C GLY A 241 -12.84 8.44 2.21
N PRO A 242 -12.40 9.44 1.45
CA PRO A 242 -12.98 9.83 0.17
C PRO A 242 -12.74 8.77 -0.91
N HIS A 243 -13.56 8.82 -1.97
CA HIS A 243 -13.54 7.86 -3.08
C HIS A 243 -12.99 8.45 -4.38
N ASP A 244 -12.33 9.61 -4.33
CA ASP A 244 -11.85 10.34 -5.51
C ASP A 244 -10.97 9.47 -6.42
N SER A 245 -10.20 8.57 -5.83
CA SER A 245 -9.23 7.71 -6.52
C SER A 245 -9.70 6.27 -6.77
N SER A 246 -11.00 5.97 -6.56
CA SER A 246 -11.55 4.62 -6.79
C SER A 246 -11.39 4.12 -8.23
N TYR A 247 -11.32 5.02 -9.21
CA TYR A 247 -11.09 4.74 -10.63
C TYR A 247 -9.78 3.96 -10.90
N LEU A 248 -8.83 3.98 -9.97
CA LEU A 248 -7.55 3.27 -10.13
C LEU A 248 -7.74 1.75 -10.20
N PHE A 249 -8.78 1.21 -9.55
CA PHE A 249 -9.11 -0.21 -9.69
C PHE A 249 -9.60 -0.54 -11.11
N GLU A 250 -10.44 0.32 -11.70
CA GLU A 250 -10.89 0.18 -13.10
C GLU A 250 -9.71 0.32 -14.06
N SER A 251 -8.82 1.30 -13.83
CA SER A 251 -7.59 1.46 -14.61
C SER A 251 -6.71 0.20 -14.56
N PHE A 252 -6.64 -0.47 -13.40
CA PHE A 252 -5.91 -1.74 -13.30
C PHE A 252 -6.60 -2.85 -14.09
N ARG A 253 -7.93 -2.96 -14.03
CA ARG A 253 -8.68 -3.91 -14.86
C ARG A 253 -8.41 -3.68 -16.34
N ASP A 254 -8.47 -2.43 -16.79
CA ASP A 254 -8.28 -2.07 -18.20
C ASP A 254 -6.85 -2.37 -18.71
N MET A 255 -5.86 -2.44 -17.82
CA MET A 255 -4.51 -2.93 -18.17
C MET A 255 -4.46 -4.44 -18.45
N MET A 256 -5.45 -5.20 -17.99
CA MET A 256 -5.51 -6.66 -18.19
C MET A 256 -6.13 -7.07 -19.53
N GLY A 257 -6.80 -6.16 -20.24
CA GLY A 257 -7.38 -6.37 -21.57
C GLY A 257 -8.87 -6.61 -21.58
#